data_30727e0d043b363ca0723a05cfddca05
#
_entry.id   30727e0d043b363ca0723a05cfddca05
#
_cell.length_a   1.000
_cell.length_b   1.000
_cell.length_c   1.000
_cell.angle_alpha   90.00
_cell.angle_beta   90.00
_cell.angle_gamma   90.00
#
_symmetry.space_group_name_H-M   'P 1'
#
loop_
_entity.id
_entity.type
_entity.pdbx_description
1 polymer ?
#
loop_
_entity_poly.entity_id
_entity_poly.type
_entity_poly.pdbx_seq_one_letter_code
_entity_poly.pdbx_strand_id
1 'polypeptide(L)'
;GRGEASSDLAIEVLDVFRAIAFVQHRHGPRAAGRYIVSFTWSADDLAAVYRLAEHAATGAVPGPVLDVIPLFETFADLQAAPRILDEMLAMPEVAKRLAQTGRRVEVMLGYSDSSKDVGPVAATLALYEAQEKIAAWARENDIALTLFHGRGGALGRGGGPANVAILAQPPH
;
A
#
# COMPACT_ATOMS: atom_id res chain seq x y z
N GLY A 1 -23.10 2.61 -23.73
CA GLY A 1 -21.99 3.52 -23.37
C GLY A 1 -21.31 3.27 -22.02
N ARG A 2 -22.04 3.00 -20.92
CA ARG A 2 -21.42 2.76 -19.60
C ARG A 2 -20.84 1.35 -19.45
N GLY A 3 -21.41 0.34 -20.09
CA GLY A 3 -20.93 -1.04 -20.02
C GLY A 3 -19.66 -1.28 -20.82
N GLU A 4 -19.50 -0.65 -21.96
CA GLU A 4 -18.31 -0.76 -22.81
C GLU A 4 -17.09 -0.07 -22.20
N ALA A 5 -17.26 1.14 -21.67
CA ALA A 5 -16.18 1.85 -20.97
C ALA A 5 -15.70 1.11 -19.72
N SER A 6 -16.58 0.38 -19.01
CA SER A 6 -16.21 -0.42 -17.84
C SER A 6 -15.45 -1.70 -18.24
N SER A 7 -15.75 -2.30 -19.39
CA SER A 7 -15.01 -3.45 -19.92
C SER A 7 -13.61 -3.07 -20.39
N ASP A 8 -13.47 -1.93 -21.07
CA ASP A 8 -12.19 -1.44 -21.57
C ASP A 8 -11.23 -1.10 -20.43
N LEU A 9 -11.72 -0.44 -19.38
CA LEU A 9 -10.93 -0.16 -18.18
C LEU A 9 -10.49 -1.45 -17.47
N ALA A 10 -11.36 -2.44 -17.37
CA ALA A 10 -11.03 -3.72 -16.75
C ALA A 10 -9.93 -4.47 -17.54
N ILE A 11 -9.99 -4.41 -18.87
CA ILE A 11 -8.97 -4.97 -19.76
C ILE A 11 -7.64 -4.24 -19.55
N GLU A 12 -7.65 -2.91 -19.55
CA GLU A 12 -6.46 -2.08 -19.34
C GLU A 12 -5.77 -2.40 -18.00
N VAL A 13 -6.56 -2.48 -16.92
CA VAL A 13 -6.04 -2.84 -15.60
C VAL A 13 -5.43 -4.25 -15.62
N LEU A 14 -6.11 -5.23 -16.23
CA LEU A 14 -5.59 -6.59 -16.30
C LEU A 14 -4.30 -6.69 -17.15
N ASP A 15 -4.17 -5.88 -18.18
CA ASP A 15 -2.96 -5.81 -19.01
C ASP A 15 -1.75 -5.26 -18.24
N VAL A 16 -1.96 -4.37 -17.27
CA VAL A 16 -0.90 -3.95 -16.31
C VAL A 16 -0.39 -5.15 -15.53
N PHE A 17 -1.28 -5.98 -14.97
CA PHE A 17 -0.87 -7.19 -14.24
C PHE A 17 -0.16 -8.20 -15.13
N ARG A 18 -0.61 -8.38 -16.37
CA ARG A 18 0.06 -9.22 -17.37
C ARG A 18 1.46 -8.72 -17.71
N ALA A 19 1.62 -7.40 -17.85
CA ALA A 19 2.93 -6.78 -18.07
C ALA A 19 3.88 -7.01 -16.89
N ILE A 20 3.39 -6.86 -15.65
CA ILE A 20 4.17 -7.19 -14.44
C ILE A 20 4.57 -8.67 -14.43
N ALA A 21 3.63 -9.58 -14.71
CA ALA A 21 3.90 -11.01 -14.78
C ALA A 21 4.97 -11.35 -15.82
N PHE A 22 4.91 -10.73 -16.99
CA PHE A 22 5.90 -10.90 -18.05
C PHE A 22 7.31 -10.41 -17.62
N VAL A 23 7.37 -9.23 -16.98
CA VAL A 23 8.63 -8.68 -16.44
C VAL A 23 9.21 -9.63 -15.37
N GLN A 24 8.38 -10.12 -14.47
CA GLN A 24 8.81 -11.07 -13.43
C GLN A 24 9.26 -12.42 -14.00
N HIS A 25 8.60 -12.91 -15.02
CA HIS A 25 8.99 -14.13 -15.70
C HIS A 25 10.40 -14.03 -16.31
N ARG A 26 10.79 -12.87 -16.81
CA ARG A 26 12.11 -12.62 -17.42
C ARG A 26 13.20 -12.23 -16.44
N HIS A 27 12.86 -11.51 -15.37
CA HIS A 27 13.83 -10.85 -14.49
C HIS A 27 13.72 -11.30 -13.02
N GLY A 28 12.83 -12.23 -12.75
CA GLY A 28 12.57 -12.77 -11.42
C GLY A 28 11.50 -12.03 -10.62
N PRO A 29 10.96 -12.66 -9.56
CA PRO A 29 9.77 -12.18 -8.84
C PRO A 29 9.97 -10.86 -8.07
N ARG A 30 11.20 -10.40 -7.93
CA ARG A 30 11.50 -9.10 -7.30
C ARG A 30 11.35 -7.91 -8.25
N ALA A 31 11.30 -8.16 -9.56
CA ALA A 31 11.09 -7.12 -10.56
C ALA A 31 9.63 -6.68 -10.52
N ALA A 32 9.37 -5.36 -10.35
CA ALA A 32 8.03 -4.79 -10.26
C ALA A 32 7.12 -5.51 -9.22
N GLY A 33 7.70 -5.97 -8.11
CA GLY A 33 6.98 -6.77 -7.11
C GLY A 33 6.13 -5.96 -6.11
N ARG A 34 6.19 -4.63 -6.13
CA ARG A 34 5.42 -3.76 -5.23
C ARG A 34 4.23 -3.15 -5.97
N TYR A 35 3.05 -3.25 -5.37
CA TYR A 35 1.81 -2.69 -5.92
C TYR A 35 1.10 -1.86 -4.85
N ILE A 36 1.08 -0.54 -5.05
CA ILE A 36 0.45 0.40 -4.11
C ILE A 36 -1.01 0.57 -4.48
N VAL A 37 -1.88 0.44 -3.48
CA VAL A 37 -3.34 0.65 -3.61
C VAL A 37 -3.69 1.99 -2.99
N SER A 38 -4.04 2.96 -3.83
CA SER A 38 -4.54 4.27 -3.38
C SER A 38 -5.92 4.12 -2.75
N PHE A 39 -6.25 4.99 -1.79
CA PHE A 39 -7.54 5.00 -1.12
C PHE A 39 -7.95 3.62 -0.60
N THR A 40 -7.09 3.00 0.21
CA THR A 40 -7.40 1.72 0.84
C THR A 40 -8.40 1.93 1.97
N TRP A 41 -9.67 1.63 1.70
CA TRP A 41 -10.76 1.77 2.67
C TRP A 41 -11.09 0.48 3.40
N SER A 42 -10.73 -0.63 2.80
CA SER A 42 -11.01 -1.97 3.34
C SER A 42 -9.95 -2.99 2.91
N ALA A 43 -9.94 -4.12 3.57
CA ALA A 43 -9.14 -5.27 3.16
C ALA A 43 -9.60 -5.85 1.81
N ASP A 44 -10.87 -5.68 1.43
CA ASP A 44 -11.40 -6.12 0.14
C ASP A 44 -10.74 -5.42 -1.06
N ASP A 45 -10.29 -4.15 -0.89
CA ASP A 45 -9.55 -3.42 -1.90
C ASP A 45 -8.21 -4.12 -2.19
N LEU A 46 -7.53 -4.60 -1.15
CA LEU A 46 -6.29 -5.37 -1.27
C LEU A 46 -6.54 -6.77 -1.84
N ALA A 47 -7.61 -7.44 -1.42
CA ALA A 47 -8.00 -8.75 -1.94
C ALA A 47 -8.34 -8.70 -3.45
N ALA A 48 -8.90 -7.58 -3.92
CA ALA A 48 -9.17 -7.37 -5.34
C ALA A 48 -7.89 -7.41 -6.19
N VAL A 49 -6.78 -6.86 -5.68
CA VAL A 49 -5.48 -6.91 -6.35
C VAL A 49 -4.98 -8.34 -6.50
N TYR A 50 -5.08 -9.16 -5.46
CA TYR A 50 -4.68 -10.56 -5.54
C TYR A 50 -5.53 -11.36 -6.53
N ARG A 51 -6.86 -11.12 -6.57
CA ARG A 51 -7.74 -11.72 -7.59
C ARG A 51 -7.35 -11.33 -9.01
N LEU A 52 -7.03 -10.05 -9.25
CA LEU A 52 -6.54 -9.59 -10.56
C LEU A 52 -5.19 -10.23 -10.92
N ALA A 53 -4.29 -10.37 -9.96
CA ALA A 53 -3.01 -11.04 -10.16
C ALA A 53 -3.19 -12.51 -10.60
N GLU A 54 -4.12 -13.24 -10.00
CA GLU A 54 -4.45 -14.60 -10.41
C GLU A 54 -5.01 -14.66 -11.84
N HIS A 55 -5.92 -13.75 -12.20
CA HIS A 55 -6.52 -13.68 -13.53
C HIS A 55 -5.55 -13.22 -14.62
N ALA A 56 -4.40 -12.65 -14.24
CA ALA A 56 -3.38 -12.23 -15.19
C ALA A 56 -2.52 -13.37 -15.73
N ALA A 57 -2.63 -14.58 -15.19
CA ALA A 57 -1.91 -15.75 -15.69
C ALA A 57 -2.32 -16.04 -17.15
N THR A 58 -1.33 -16.29 -18.03
CA THR A 58 -1.54 -16.57 -19.45
C THR A 58 -0.62 -17.68 -19.92
N GLY A 59 -1.19 -18.81 -20.32
CA GLY A 59 -0.41 -19.94 -20.84
C GLY A 59 0.65 -20.42 -19.83
N ALA A 60 1.93 -20.31 -20.22
CA ALA A 60 3.06 -20.72 -19.37
C ALA A 60 3.53 -19.61 -18.41
N VAL A 61 3.00 -18.39 -18.49
CA VAL A 61 3.36 -17.27 -17.60
C VAL A 61 2.40 -17.24 -16.42
N PRO A 62 2.88 -17.52 -15.19
CA PRO A 62 2.05 -17.42 -14.00
C PRO A 62 1.65 -15.97 -13.73
N GLY A 63 0.61 -15.77 -12.93
CA GLY A 63 0.25 -14.43 -12.44
C GLY A 63 1.38 -13.80 -11.61
N PRO A 64 1.43 -12.47 -11.51
CA PRO A 64 2.50 -11.78 -10.81
C PRO A 64 2.47 -12.06 -9.30
N VAL A 65 3.66 -12.16 -8.71
CA VAL A 65 3.85 -12.23 -7.25
C VAL A 65 4.01 -10.81 -6.73
N LEU A 66 3.08 -10.36 -5.89
CA LEU A 66 3.02 -8.97 -5.44
C LEU A 66 3.12 -8.84 -3.92
N ASP A 67 3.83 -7.82 -3.48
CA ASP A 67 3.70 -7.20 -2.19
C ASP A 67 2.67 -6.06 -2.35
N VAL A 68 1.43 -6.29 -1.91
CA VAL A 68 0.36 -5.30 -2.02
C VAL A 68 0.48 -4.34 -0.84
N ILE A 69 0.62 -3.05 -1.16
CA ILE A 69 0.94 -2.00 -0.21
C ILE A 69 -0.28 -1.09 -0.06
N PRO A 70 -0.95 -1.07 1.11
CA PRO A 70 -2.03 -0.13 1.35
C PRO A 70 -1.49 1.30 1.45
N LEU A 71 -2.19 2.25 0.83
CA LEU A 71 -1.97 3.67 1.00
C LEU A 71 -3.15 4.25 1.80
N PHE A 72 -2.85 4.72 3.00
CA PHE A 72 -3.78 5.45 3.87
C PHE A 72 -3.54 6.95 3.73
N GLU A 73 -4.49 7.68 3.18
CA GLU A 73 -4.28 9.08 2.80
C GLU A 73 -5.35 10.05 3.29
N THR A 74 -6.52 9.57 3.71
CA THR A 74 -7.53 10.38 4.40
C THR A 74 -7.44 10.22 5.91
N PHE A 75 -8.06 11.14 6.65
CA PHE A 75 -8.16 11.03 8.11
C PHE A 75 -8.86 9.72 8.53
N ALA A 76 -9.93 9.36 7.84
CA ALA A 76 -10.69 8.14 8.10
C ALA A 76 -9.85 6.87 7.85
N ASP A 77 -9.07 6.83 6.76
CA ASP A 77 -8.19 5.70 6.44
C ASP A 77 -7.12 5.51 7.51
N LEU A 78 -6.49 6.62 7.94
CA LEU A 78 -5.47 6.61 8.99
C LEU A 78 -6.02 6.05 10.31
N GLN A 79 -7.26 6.38 10.66
CA GLN A 79 -7.91 5.84 11.86
C GLN A 79 -8.26 4.34 11.71
N ALA A 80 -8.64 3.91 10.52
CA ALA A 80 -9.02 2.53 10.23
C ALA A 80 -7.82 1.60 9.96
N ALA A 81 -6.62 2.15 9.76
CA ALA A 81 -5.45 1.41 9.31
C ALA A 81 -5.14 0.14 10.12
N PRO A 82 -5.09 0.14 11.47
CA PRO A 82 -4.81 -1.09 12.22
C PRO A 82 -5.80 -2.21 11.94
N ARG A 83 -7.10 -1.88 11.90
CA ARG A 83 -8.16 -2.85 11.59
C ARG A 83 -8.02 -3.43 10.17
N ILE A 84 -7.76 -2.58 9.19
CA ILE A 84 -7.57 -3.01 7.79
C ILE A 84 -6.33 -3.92 7.68
N LEU A 85 -5.27 -3.60 8.41
CA LEU A 85 -4.05 -4.40 8.44
C LEU A 85 -4.25 -5.76 9.12
N ASP A 86 -5.07 -5.84 10.20
CA ASP A 86 -5.46 -7.10 10.80
C ASP A 86 -6.25 -7.99 9.83
N GLU A 87 -7.23 -7.40 9.15
CA GLU A 87 -8.02 -8.10 8.13
C GLU A 87 -7.13 -8.57 6.97
N MET A 88 -6.14 -7.76 6.56
CA MET A 88 -5.15 -8.11 5.54
C MET A 88 -4.30 -9.32 5.97
N LEU A 89 -3.83 -9.39 7.22
CA LEU A 89 -3.04 -10.52 7.72
C LEU A 89 -3.82 -11.84 7.72
N ALA A 90 -5.14 -11.78 7.82
CA ALA A 90 -6.01 -12.96 7.76
C ALA A 90 -6.17 -13.55 6.35
N MET A 91 -5.74 -12.84 5.30
CA MET A 91 -5.81 -13.32 3.92
C MET A 91 -4.79 -14.43 3.67
N PRO A 92 -5.19 -15.57 3.05
CA PRO A 92 -4.28 -16.67 2.75
C PRO A 92 -3.09 -16.27 1.86
N GLU A 93 -3.31 -15.38 0.89
CA GLU A 93 -2.30 -14.87 -0.03
C GLU A 93 -1.22 -14.07 0.73
N VAL A 94 -1.66 -13.23 1.66
CA VAL A 94 -0.77 -12.44 2.52
C VAL A 94 0.00 -13.35 3.47
N ALA A 95 -0.65 -14.29 4.13
CA ALA A 95 0.00 -15.25 5.02
C ALA A 95 1.10 -16.06 4.29
N LYS A 96 0.80 -16.53 3.08
CA LYS A 96 1.77 -17.21 2.21
C LYS A 96 2.94 -16.31 1.84
N ARG A 97 2.68 -15.06 1.51
CA ARG A 97 3.71 -14.08 1.15
C ARG A 97 4.61 -13.72 2.32
N LEU A 98 4.04 -13.52 3.50
CA LEU A 98 4.78 -13.23 4.74
C LEU A 98 5.76 -14.35 5.09
N ALA A 99 5.38 -15.61 4.94
CA ALA A 99 6.28 -16.74 5.15
C ALA A 99 7.49 -16.73 4.21
N GLN A 100 7.35 -16.18 3.00
CA GLN A 100 8.44 -16.08 2.01
C GLN A 100 9.33 -14.84 2.19
N THR A 101 8.82 -13.78 2.80
CA THR A 101 9.49 -12.47 2.90
C THR A 101 10.08 -12.17 4.27
N GLY A 102 10.02 -13.11 5.21
CA GLY A 102 10.45 -12.87 6.60
C GLY A 102 9.53 -11.89 7.31
N ARG A 103 8.22 -12.05 7.12
CA ARG A 103 7.14 -11.27 7.75
C ARG A 103 7.23 -9.75 7.50
N ARG A 104 7.71 -9.36 6.32
CA ARG A 104 7.81 -7.94 5.95
C ARG A 104 6.49 -7.42 5.39
N VAL A 105 6.07 -6.26 5.90
CA VAL A 105 4.94 -5.49 5.41
C VAL A 105 5.39 -4.06 5.14
N GLU A 106 4.98 -3.52 4.01
CA GLU A 106 5.18 -2.12 3.66
C GLU A 106 3.82 -1.41 3.69
N VAL A 107 3.78 -0.21 4.26
CA VAL A 107 2.58 0.64 4.33
C VAL A 107 2.96 2.04 3.89
N MET A 108 2.17 2.61 3.00
CA MET A 108 2.34 3.98 2.52
C MET A 108 1.37 4.91 3.24
N LEU A 109 1.86 6.06 3.69
CA LEU A 109 1.07 7.09 4.33
C LEU A 109 1.02 8.33 3.46
N GLY A 110 -0.18 8.79 3.13
CA GLY A 110 -0.43 10.03 2.42
C GLY A 110 -0.56 11.21 3.38
N TYR A 111 -0.29 12.41 2.89
CA TYR A 111 -0.42 13.65 3.66
C TYR A 111 -1.39 14.64 3.02
N SER A 112 -1.54 14.57 1.70
CA SER A 112 -2.22 15.62 0.92
C SER A 112 -3.69 15.77 1.23
N ASP A 113 -4.40 14.67 1.30
CA ASP A 113 -5.86 14.70 1.39
C ASP A 113 -6.32 14.84 2.84
N SER A 114 -5.63 14.26 3.81
CA SER A 114 -5.88 14.49 5.23
C SER A 114 -5.73 15.96 5.63
N SER A 115 -4.80 16.71 5.01
CA SER A 115 -4.61 18.14 5.29
C SER A 115 -5.69 19.04 4.71
N LYS A 116 -6.39 18.63 3.67
CA LYS A 116 -7.54 19.34 3.09
C LYS A 116 -8.77 19.21 3.97
N ASP A 117 -8.94 18.05 4.62
CA ASP A 117 -10.12 17.75 5.42
C ASP A 117 -10.11 18.45 6.79
N VAL A 118 -8.97 18.46 7.47
CA VAL A 118 -8.89 18.86 8.90
C VAL A 118 -7.86 19.97 9.20
N GLY A 119 -7.20 20.47 8.19
CA GLY A 119 -6.12 21.45 8.33
C GLY A 119 -4.74 20.83 8.63
N PRO A 120 -3.65 21.58 8.40
CA PRO A 120 -2.28 21.02 8.40
C PRO A 120 -1.80 20.53 9.77
N VAL A 121 -2.21 21.18 10.87
CA VAL A 121 -1.82 20.78 12.23
C VAL A 121 -2.51 19.49 12.64
N ALA A 122 -3.83 19.43 12.47
CA ALA A 122 -4.61 18.23 12.80
C ALA A 122 -4.22 17.04 11.91
N ALA A 123 -3.92 17.28 10.63
CA ALA A 123 -3.41 16.26 9.73
C ALA A 123 -2.04 15.70 10.16
N THR A 124 -1.15 16.56 10.65
CA THR A 124 0.17 16.14 11.17
C THR A 124 0.02 15.30 12.42
N LEU A 125 -0.85 15.68 13.34
CA LEU A 125 -1.14 14.91 14.55
C LEU A 125 -1.78 13.55 14.22
N ALA A 126 -2.76 13.53 13.31
CA ALA A 126 -3.40 12.29 12.87
C ALA A 126 -2.41 11.33 12.20
N LEU A 127 -1.48 11.86 11.42
CA LEU A 127 -0.43 11.07 10.80
C LEU A 127 0.53 10.49 11.84
N TYR A 128 0.92 11.29 12.83
CA TYR A 128 1.77 10.84 13.94
C TYR A 128 1.09 9.71 14.73
N GLU A 129 -0.17 9.92 15.14
CA GLU A 129 -0.95 8.89 15.85
C GLU A 129 -1.12 7.60 15.03
N ALA A 130 -1.35 7.73 13.72
CA ALA A 130 -1.46 6.57 12.83
C ALA A 130 -0.14 5.79 12.77
N GLN A 131 0.99 6.48 12.67
CA GLN A 131 2.32 5.85 12.70
C GLN A 131 2.54 5.07 14.00
N GLU A 132 2.24 5.65 15.16
CA GLU A 132 2.37 4.98 16.45
C GLU A 132 1.48 3.72 16.53
N LYS A 133 0.20 3.85 16.10
CA LYS A 133 -0.75 2.72 16.11
C LYS A 133 -0.31 1.59 15.17
N ILE A 134 0.15 1.92 13.96
CA ILE A 134 0.63 0.93 12.99
C ILE A 134 1.93 0.28 13.47
N ALA A 135 2.84 1.05 14.08
CA ALA A 135 4.05 0.50 14.68
C ALA A 135 3.76 -0.43 15.87
N ALA A 136 2.78 -0.08 16.71
CA ALA A 136 2.32 -0.94 17.80
C ALA A 136 1.71 -2.25 17.25
N TRP A 137 0.81 -2.14 16.27
CA TRP A 137 0.24 -3.27 15.56
C TRP A 137 1.31 -4.21 14.98
N ALA A 138 2.34 -3.65 14.36
CA ALA A 138 3.43 -4.45 13.76
C ALA A 138 4.21 -5.24 14.83
N ARG A 139 4.49 -4.61 15.99
CA ARG A 139 5.15 -5.31 17.12
C ARG A 139 4.29 -6.43 17.68
N GLU A 140 2.99 -6.19 17.86
CA GLU A 140 2.03 -7.18 18.38
C GLU A 140 1.88 -8.39 17.45
N ASN A 141 2.01 -8.17 16.15
CA ASN A 141 1.88 -9.21 15.12
C ASN A 141 3.22 -9.79 14.64
N ASP A 142 4.36 -9.43 15.25
CA ASP A 142 5.70 -9.85 14.82
C ASP A 142 5.96 -9.55 13.33
N ILE A 143 5.67 -8.31 12.91
CA ILE A 143 5.84 -7.82 11.54
C ILE A 143 7.07 -6.92 11.44
N ALA A 144 7.94 -7.19 10.47
CA ALA A 144 9.00 -6.28 10.06
C ALA A 144 8.39 -5.17 9.16
N LEU A 145 7.97 -4.10 9.79
CA LEU A 145 7.24 -3.00 9.16
C LEU A 145 8.19 -2.02 8.45
N THR A 146 7.80 -1.59 7.27
CA THR A 146 8.35 -0.41 6.60
C THR A 146 7.24 0.61 6.37
N LEU A 147 7.34 1.76 7.02
CA LEU A 147 6.48 2.92 6.74
C LEU A 147 7.19 3.88 5.81
N PHE A 148 6.50 4.35 4.78
CA PHE A 148 7.01 5.40 3.92
C PHE A 148 5.93 6.39 3.54
N HIS A 149 6.34 7.61 3.17
CA HIS A 149 5.43 8.70 2.85
C HIS A 149 5.43 9.00 1.36
N GLY A 150 4.25 9.24 0.80
CA GLY A 150 4.07 9.73 -0.57
C GLY A 150 4.39 11.22 -0.74
N ARG A 151 5.28 11.79 0.06
CA ARG A 151 5.55 13.24 0.05
C ARG A 151 6.36 13.74 -1.14
N GLY A 152 6.82 12.88 -2.03
CA GLY A 152 7.64 13.30 -3.17
C GLY A 152 8.89 14.08 -2.74
N GLY A 153 9.51 14.83 -3.65
CA GLY A 153 10.72 15.62 -3.38
C GLY A 153 10.52 16.86 -2.51
N ALA A 154 9.28 17.24 -2.15
CA ALA A 154 8.96 18.36 -1.26
C ALA A 154 8.65 17.86 0.16
N LEU A 155 9.68 17.39 0.87
CA LEU A 155 9.60 17.05 2.29
C LEU A 155 9.20 18.30 3.09
N GLY A 156 7.95 18.33 3.55
CA GLY A 156 7.39 19.47 4.27
C GLY A 156 7.05 20.64 3.35
N ARG A 157 5.97 20.59 2.66
CA ARG A 157 5.35 21.58 1.74
C ARG A 157 5.88 23.00 1.91
N GLY A 158 6.80 23.44 1.05
CA GLY A 158 7.50 24.69 1.13
C GLY A 158 9.03 24.56 1.09
N GLY A 159 9.57 23.36 0.88
CA GLY A 159 11.01 23.14 0.69
C GLY A 159 11.82 23.25 1.98
N GLY A 160 11.23 22.91 3.14
CA GLY A 160 11.96 22.83 4.40
C GLY A 160 13.06 21.75 4.39
N PRO A 161 14.12 21.92 5.20
CA PRO A 161 15.22 20.96 5.26
C PRO A 161 14.74 19.54 5.61
N ALA A 162 15.22 18.53 4.87
CA ALA A 162 14.83 17.14 5.06
C ALA A 162 15.10 16.62 6.49
N ASN A 163 16.17 17.09 7.14
CA ASN A 163 16.49 16.75 8.53
C ASN A 163 15.40 17.18 9.52
N VAL A 164 14.78 18.35 9.32
CA VAL A 164 13.67 18.80 10.18
C VAL A 164 12.44 17.90 10.00
N ALA A 165 12.14 17.50 8.76
CA ALA A 165 11.05 16.60 8.47
C ALA A 165 11.29 15.19 9.04
N ILE A 166 12.53 14.70 9.06
CA ILE A 166 12.92 13.43 9.67
C ILE A 166 12.77 13.48 11.19
N LEU A 167 13.26 14.55 11.83
CA LEU A 167 13.16 14.74 13.28
C LEU A 167 11.72 14.93 13.78
N ALA A 168 10.79 15.29 12.90
CA ALA A 168 9.36 15.40 13.22
C ALA A 168 8.61 14.06 13.17
N GLN A 169 9.29 12.96 12.82
CA GLN A 169 8.69 11.61 12.82
C GLN A 169 8.74 10.98 14.23
N PRO A 170 7.85 10.04 14.54
CA PRO A 170 7.95 9.25 15.76
C PRO A 170 9.31 8.55 15.88
N PRO A 171 9.83 8.37 17.09
CA PRO A 171 11.19 7.84 17.32
C PRO A 171 11.36 6.33 17.05
N HIS A 172 10.32 5.65 16.51
CA HIS A 172 10.34 4.19 16.31
C HIS A 172 9.93 3.79 14.91
#